data_3a976cdf8152dc89056b6721551a59e6
#
_entry.id   3a976cdf8152dc89056b6721551a59e6
#
_cell.length_a   1.000
_cell.length_b   1.000
_cell.length_c   1.000
_cell.angle_alpha   90.00
_cell.angle_beta   90.00
_cell.angle_gamma   90.00
#
_symmetry.space_group_name_H-M   'P 1'
#
loop_
_entity.id
_entity.type
_entity.pdbx_description
1 polymer ?
#
loop_
_entity_poly.entity_id
_entity_poly.type
_entity_poly.pdbx_seq_one_letter_code
_entity_poly.pdbx_strand_id
1 'polypeptide(L)'
;MALFIVTPSAHAAPPAGKRLRQLVQAIHAQAPNIGTKAILTAINAYFHVEREHLTDKPLVTIVDYSLPSAKRRLAVADVQTGKVLFYTYVAHGKGSGLDYATHFSNKPGTDASSLGVYLTGHTYYGKHGYSLRLHGLDPKFNGDAYRRDIVVHSAWYVSKKFAQDHGRMGRSWGCFALSRKVESAVVRAIRGNTVLVGYYPDPKWLNSYPFLNARG
;
A
#
# COMPACT_ATOMS: atom_id res chain seq x y z
N MET A 1 -5.48 -22.81 39.52
CA MET A 1 -5.90 -21.63 38.74
C MET A 1 -4.63 -20.94 38.28
N ALA A 2 -4.18 -21.19 37.04
CA ALA A 2 -2.94 -20.65 36.52
C ALA A 2 -3.25 -19.28 35.93
N LEU A 3 -2.62 -18.22 36.47
CA LEU A 3 -2.74 -16.84 36.02
C LEU A 3 -1.86 -16.70 34.77
N PHE A 4 -2.46 -16.64 33.58
CA PHE A 4 -1.75 -16.27 32.34
C PHE A 4 -1.44 -14.77 32.41
N ILE A 5 -0.21 -14.44 32.71
CA ILE A 5 0.31 -13.07 32.57
C ILE A 5 0.47 -12.83 31.07
N VAL A 6 -0.47 -12.13 30.46
CA VAL A 6 -0.32 -11.57 29.11
C VAL A 6 0.69 -10.44 29.25
N THR A 7 1.95 -10.70 28.87
CA THR A 7 2.95 -9.64 28.72
C THR A 7 2.52 -8.75 27.56
N PRO A 8 2.37 -7.42 27.77
CA PRO A 8 2.11 -6.52 26.65
C PRO A 8 3.26 -6.62 25.66
N SER A 9 2.93 -6.88 24.39
CA SER A 9 3.89 -6.85 23.29
C SER A 9 4.56 -5.46 23.29
N ALA A 10 5.85 -5.43 23.61
CA ALA A 10 6.62 -4.19 23.59
C ALA A 10 6.62 -3.67 22.14
N HIS A 11 5.94 -2.55 21.91
CA HIS A 11 5.98 -1.85 20.63
C HIS A 11 7.42 -1.46 20.37
N ALA A 12 8.02 -2.06 19.34
CA ALA A 12 9.41 -1.80 19.03
C ALA A 12 9.55 -0.36 18.54
N ALA A 13 10.47 0.39 19.15
CA ALA A 13 10.84 1.71 18.62
C ALA A 13 11.23 1.56 17.13
N PRO A 14 10.87 2.56 16.27
CA PRO A 14 11.25 2.50 14.87
C PRO A 14 12.75 2.27 14.73
N PRO A 15 13.18 1.39 13.81
CA PRO A 15 14.59 1.11 13.65
C PRO A 15 15.31 2.40 13.23
N ALA A 16 16.29 2.82 14.03
CA ALA A 16 17.06 4.03 13.75
C ALA A 16 18.31 3.72 12.92
N GLY A 17 18.70 4.66 12.08
CA GLY A 17 20.00 4.69 11.44
C GLY A 17 20.33 3.42 10.61
N LYS A 18 21.33 2.64 11.05
CA LYS A 18 21.85 1.47 10.31
C LYS A 18 20.79 0.41 10.05
N ARG A 19 19.94 0.09 11.04
CA ARG A 19 18.91 -0.96 10.92
C ARG A 19 17.81 -0.56 9.92
N LEU A 20 17.42 0.72 9.93
CA LEU A 20 16.43 1.23 8.96
C LEU A 20 16.97 1.14 7.52
N ARG A 21 18.22 1.54 7.31
CA ARG A 21 18.88 1.42 5.99
C ARG A 21 18.97 -0.04 5.54
N GLN A 22 19.34 -0.96 6.43
CA GLN A 22 19.38 -2.40 6.11
C GLN A 22 17.99 -2.95 5.74
N LEU A 23 16.93 -2.54 6.44
CA LEU A 23 15.56 -2.95 6.14
C LEU A 23 15.12 -2.44 4.75
N VAL A 24 15.38 -1.16 4.45
CA VAL A 24 15.09 -0.58 3.13
C VAL A 24 15.81 -1.34 2.02
N GLN A 25 17.10 -1.65 2.21
CA GLN A 25 17.91 -2.38 1.23
C GLN A 25 17.43 -3.83 1.05
N ALA A 26 17.07 -4.50 2.14
CA ALA A 26 16.57 -5.88 2.10
C ALA A 26 15.25 -5.98 1.31
N ILE A 27 14.34 -5.03 1.51
CA ILE A 27 13.09 -4.96 0.74
C ILE A 27 13.37 -4.60 -0.71
N HIS A 28 14.22 -3.59 -0.98
CA HIS A 28 14.56 -3.17 -2.33
C HIS A 28 15.21 -4.29 -3.15
N ALA A 29 16.10 -5.07 -2.56
CA ALA A 29 16.74 -6.21 -3.23
C ALA A 29 15.72 -7.26 -3.74
N GLN A 30 14.60 -7.43 -3.04
CA GLN A 30 13.54 -8.37 -3.40
C GLN A 30 12.43 -7.74 -4.27
N ALA A 31 12.31 -6.40 -4.26
CA ALA A 31 11.34 -5.64 -5.05
C ALA A 31 12.04 -4.49 -5.82
N PRO A 32 12.95 -4.81 -6.78
CA PRO A 32 13.93 -3.87 -7.30
C PRO A 32 13.35 -2.70 -8.11
N ASN A 33 12.10 -2.78 -8.59
CA ASN A 33 11.50 -1.62 -9.25
C ASN A 33 11.04 -0.54 -8.26
N ILE A 34 10.65 -0.93 -7.02
CA ILE A 34 10.12 0.02 -6.04
C ILE A 34 11.27 0.88 -5.51
N GLY A 35 11.11 2.20 -5.62
CA GLY A 35 12.12 3.15 -5.20
C GLY A 35 12.40 3.09 -3.69
N THR A 36 13.68 3.24 -3.30
CA THR A 36 14.07 3.24 -1.87
C THR A 36 13.37 4.33 -1.07
N LYS A 37 13.04 5.47 -1.69
CA LYS A 37 12.21 6.53 -1.06
C LYS A 37 10.79 6.05 -0.77
N ALA A 38 10.16 5.33 -1.70
CA ALA A 38 8.82 4.76 -1.49
C ALA A 38 8.83 3.74 -0.35
N ILE A 39 9.86 2.88 -0.30
CA ILE A 39 10.05 1.89 0.77
C ILE A 39 10.24 2.60 2.11
N LEU A 40 11.14 3.59 2.19
CA LEU A 40 11.40 4.35 3.42
C LEU A 40 10.15 5.06 3.92
N THR A 41 9.43 5.75 3.03
CA THR A 41 8.16 6.42 3.37
C THR A 41 7.13 5.44 3.93
N ALA A 42 7.01 4.25 3.32
CA ALA A 42 6.07 3.24 3.78
C ALA A 42 6.46 2.63 5.13
N ILE A 43 7.74 2.40 5.38
CA ILE A 43 8.25 1.95 6.69
C ILE A 43 7.99 3.01 7.77
N ASN A 44 8.25 4.28 7.48
CA ASN A 44 7.98 5.38 8.41
C ASN A 44 6.49 5.50 8.72
N ALA A 45 5.63 5.37 7.70
CA ALA A 45 4.18 5.34 7.87
C ALA A 45 3.74 4.17 8.75
N TYR A 46 4.29 2.98 8.54
CA TYR A 46 4.01 1.81 9.37
C TYR A 46 4.31 2.08 10.84
N PHE A 47 5.53 2.54 11.17
CA PHE A 47 5.91 2.79 12.58
C PHE A 47 5.13 3.94 13.21
N HIS A 48 4.66 4.91 12.42
CA HIS A 48 3.73 5.92 12.94
C HIS A 48 2.38 5.30 13.31
N VAL A 49 1.77 4.51 12.42
CA VAL A 49 0.48 3.84 12.63
C VAL A 49 0.56 2.83 13.79
N GLU A 50 1.68 2.13 13.93
CA GLU A 50 1.94 1.21 15.04
C GLU A 50 1.99 1.96 16.39
N ARG A 51 2.67 3.12 16.47
CA ARG A 51 2.72 3.96 17.68
C ARG A 51 1.35 4.51 18.08
N GLU A 52 0.47 4.75 17.11
CA GLU A 52 -0.93 5.14 17.35
C GLU A 52 -1.81 3.93 17.72
N HIS A 53 -1.23 2.74 17.91
CA HIS A 53 -1.92 1.49 18.25
C HIS A 53 -3.02 1.07 17.25
N LEU A 54 -2.91 1.48 15.98
CA LEU A 54 -3.85 1.15 14.93
C LEU A 54 -3.51 -0.17 14.20
N THR A 55 -2.27 -0.67 14.34
CA THR A 55 -1.83 -1.96 13.81
C THR A 55 -0.94 -2.70 14.81
N ASP A 56 -1.08 -4.02 14.84
CA ASP A 56 -0.21 -4.97 15.55
C ASP A 56 0.48 -5.97 14.61
N LYS A 57 0.19 -5.85 13.31
CA LYS A 57 0.70 -6.75 12.26
C LYS A 57 1.92 -6.16 11.58
N PRO A 58 3.06 -6.86 11.50
CA PRO A 58 4.30 -6.32 10.97
C PRO A 58 4.32 -6.24 9.43
N LEU A 59 3.18 -5.99 8.80
CA LEU A 59 3.06 -5.95 7.36
C LEU A 59 2.77 -4.55 6.84
N VAL A 60 3.54 -4.14 5.84
CA VAL A 60 3.30 -2.95 5.04
C VAL A 60 3.13 -3.30 3.57
N THR A 61 2.08 -2.77 2.96
CA THR A 61 1.88 -2.83 1.51
C THR A 61 2.33 -1.51 0.91
N ILE A 62 3.24 -1.58 -0.05
CA ILE A 62 3.84 -0.43 -0.73
C ILE A 62 3.33 -0.41 -2.17
N VAL A 63 2.70 0.66 -2.60
CA VAL A 63 2.34 0.89 -4.00
C VAL A 63 3.08 2.13 -4.50
N ASP A 64 4.03 1.93 -5.39
CA ASP A 64 4.85 3.02 -5.95
C ASP A 64 4.23 3.51 -7.28
N TYR A 65 3.41 4.54 -7.19
CA TYR A 65 2.76 5.16 -8.35
C TYR A 65 3.69 6.02 -9.21
N SER A 66 4.93 6.27 -8.78
CA SER A 66 5.94 6.93 -9.63
C SER A 66 6.38 6.04 -10.79
N LEU A 67 6.07 4.74 -10.72
CA LEU A 67 6.38 3.76 -11.76
C LEU A 67 5.21 3.60 -12.75
N PRO A 68 5.49 3.26 -14.01
CA PRO A 68 4.46 2.92 -14.98
C PRO A 68 3.69 1.66 -14.56
N SER A 69 2.43 1.57 -14.95
CA SER A 69 1.54 0.49 -14.55
C SER A 69 1.99 -0.89 -15.05
N ALA A 70 2.71 -0.94 -16.17
CA ALA A 70 3.31 -2.16 -16.73
C ALA A 70 4.49 -2.72 -15.91
N LYS A 71 4.97 -2.01 -14.89
CA LYS A 71 5.99 -2.52 -13.96
C LYS A 71 5.34 -3.12 -12.71
N ARG A 72 6.02 -4.11 -12.11
CA ARG A 72 5.66 -4.53 -10.75
C ARG A 72 5.95 -3.37 -9.81
N ARG A 73 4.93 -2.82 -9.18
CA ARG A 73 5.00 -1.61 -8.35
C ARG A 73 4.20 -1.72 -7.05
N LEU A 74 3.76 -2.94 -6.71
CA LEU A 74 3.21 -3.27 -5.41
C LEU A 74 4.08 -4.34 -4.75
N ALA A 75 4.50 -4.10 -3.51
CA ALA A 75 5.11 -5.10 -2.64
C ALA A 75 4.37 -5.16 -1.31
N VAL A 76 4.27 -6.36 -0.74
CA VAL A 76 3.88 -6.59 0.65
C VAL A 76 5.12 -7.07 1.39
N ALA A 77 5.56 -6.33 2.38
CA ALA A 77 6.78 -6.62 3.12
C ALA A 77 6.52 -6.73 4.63
N ASP A 78 7.24 -7.63 5.26
CA ASP A 78 7.32 -7.73 6.71
C ASP A 78 8.42 -6.77 7.21
N VAL A 79 8.04 -5.80 8.04
CA VAL A 79 8.96 -4.76 8.53
C VAL A 79 9.88 -5.23 9.66
N GLN A 80 9.63 -6.38 10.27
CA GLN A 80 10.51 -6.96 11.28
C GLN A 80 11.67 -7.71 10.64
N THR A 81 11.38 -8.45 9.56
CA THR A 81 12.35 -9.35 8.90
C THR A 81 12.92 -8.78 7.61
N GLY A 82 12.26 -7.81 6.98
CA GLY A 82 12.59 -7.32 5.65
C GLY A 82 12.21 -8.26 4.51
N LYS A 83 11.45 -9.33 4.78
CA LYS A 83 11.00 -10.30 3.78
C LYS A 83 9.86 -9.72 2.95
N VAL A 84 9.96 -9.80 1.62
CA VAL A 84 8.88 -9.48 0.70
C VAL A 84 8.04 -10.72 0.45
N LEU A 85 6.77 -10.67 0.87
CA LEU A 85 5.81 -11.77 0.72
C LEU A 85 5.18 -11.78 -0.68
N PHE A 86 4.93 -10.60 -1.24
CA PHE A 86 4.36 -10.44 -2.57
C PHE A 86 5.04 -9.28 -3.29
N TYR A 87 5.33 -9.48 -4.59
CA TYR A 87 5.82 -8.44 -5.49
C TYR A 87 5.10 -8.56 -6.83
N THR A 88 4.18 -7.64 -7.12
CA THR A 88 3.24 -7.79 -8.22
C THR A 88 2.84 -6.48 -8.90
N TYR A 89 1.99 -6.59 -9.91
CA TYR A 89 1.36 -5.47 -10.61
C TYR A 89 0.15 -4.95 -9.82
N VAL A 90 -0.11 -3.65 -9.96
CA VAL A 90 -1.35 -3.00 -9.49
C VAL A 90 -1.77 -1.92 -10.47
N ALA A 91 -3.07 -1.89 -10.80
CA ALA A 91 -3.63 -0.80 -11.59
C ALA A 91 -3.98 0.40 -10.70
N HIS A 92 -4.03 1.58 -11.30
CA HIS A 92 -4.54 2.82 -10.73
C HIS A 92 -5.88 3.22 -11.37
N GLY A 93 -6.49 4.26 -10.85
CA GLY A 93 -7.76 4.82 -11.35
C GLY A 93 -7.61 5.49 -12.71
N LYS A 94 -8.65 5.38 -13.56
CA LYS A 94 -8.62 5.99 -14.90
C LYS A 94 -8.46 7.51 -14.88
N GLY A 95 -8.95 8.16 -13.81
CA GLY A 95 -8.77 9.59 -13.58
C GLY A 95 -7.36 9.99 -13.16
N SER A 96 -6.48 9.00 -12.84
CA SER A 96 -5.09 9.28 -12.47
C SER A 96 -4.13 9.40 -13.64
N GLY A 97 -4.49 8.92 -14.82
CA GLY A 97 -3.62 8.94 -16.00
C GLY A 97 -3.73 7.68 -16.85
N LEU A 98 -2.85 7.54 -17.80
CA LEU A 98 -2.88 6.42 -18.75
C LEU A 98 -1.97 5.28 -18.31
N ASP A 99 -0.66 5.36 -18.57
CA ASP A 99 0.34 4.39 -18.10
C ASP A 99 0.89 4.80 -16.73
N TYR A 100 1.21 6.06 -16.58
CA TYR A 100 1.64 6.66 -15.32
C TYR A 100 0.44 7.27 -14.58
N ALA A 101 0.44 7.14 -13.26
CA ALA A 101 -0.46 7.88 -12.40
C ALA A 101 0.20 9.22 -12.04
N THR A 102 -0.34 10.32 -12.57
CA THR A 102 0.17 11.67 -12.38
C THR A 102 -0.84 12.61 -11.71
N HIS A 103 -2.10 12.18 -11.64
CA HIS A 103 -3.17 12.92 -10.97
C HIS A 103 -3.78 12.08 -9.86
N PHE A 104 -3.94 12.67 -8.68
CA PHE A 104 -4.50 12.01 -7.50
C PHE A 104 -5.61 12.87 -6.89
N SER A 105 -6.64 12.22 -6.34
CA SER A 105 -7.78 12.95 -5.79
C SER A 105 -8.45 12.17 -4.65
N ASN A 106 -8.86 12.89 -3.62
CA ASN A 106 -9.73 12.39 -2.56
C ASN A 106 -11.23 12.62 -2.86
N LYS A 107 -11.56 13.41 -3.90
CA LYS A 107 -12.94 13.78 -4.21
C LYS A 107 -13.71 12.62 -4.86
N PRO A 108 -14.98 12.38 -4.49
CA PRO A 108 -15.87 11.43 -5.17
C PRO A 108 -16.05 11.76 -6.65
N GLY A 109 -16.28 10.73 -7.47
CA GLY A 109 -16.58 10.89 -8.90
C GLY A 109 -15.39 11.22 -9.81
N THR A 110 -14.18 11.39 -9.27
CA THR A 110 -12.98 11.71 -10.08
C THR A 110 -12.38 10.48 -10.76
N ASP A 111 -12.76 9.27 -10.34
CA ASP A 111 -12.17 8.00 -10.79
C ASP A 111 -10.63 7.94 -10.65
N ALA A 112 -10.06 8.86 -9.89
CA ALA A 112 -8.63 8.93 -9.60
C ALA A 112 -8.28 8.11 -8.36
N SER A 113 -7.10 7.51 -8.34
CA SER A 113 -6.49 6.98 -7.12
C SER A 113 -6.16 8.12 -6.15
N SER A 114 -6.09 7.79 -4.87
CA SER A 114 -5.68 8.72 -3.81
C SER A 114 -4.28 8.35 -3.33
N LEU A 115 -3.50 9.34 -2.93
CA LEU A 115 -2.23 9.12 -2.21
C LEU A 115 -2.52 8.93 -0.73
N GLY A 116 -1.56 8.39 -0.02
CA GLY A 116 -1.60 8.43 1.43
C GLY A 116 -1.48 7.06 2.09
N VAL A 117 -1.64 7.11 3.40
CA VAL A 117 -1.59 5.95 4.29
C VAL A 117 -3.00 5.42 4.50
N TYR A 118 -3.17 4.12 4.37
CA TYR A 118 -4.43 3.42 4.59
C TYR A 118 -4.26 2.35 5.66
N LEU A 119 -5.33 2.12 6.40
CA LEU A 119 -5.51 0.93 7.21
C LEU A 119 -6.43 -0.04 6.46
N THR A 120 -6.02 -1.31 6.35
CA THR A 120 -6.85 -2.34 5.74
C THR A 120 -7.96 -2.77 6.68
N GLY A 121 -9.17 -2.91 6.15
CA GLY A 121 -10.35 -3.29 6.91
C GLY A 121 -10.74 -4.76 6.77
N HIS A 122 -12.05 -4.99 6.77
CA HIS A 122 -12.65 -6.31 6.55
C HIS A 122 -12.73 -6.66 5.07
N THR A 123 -12.83 -7.94 4.80
CA THR A 123 -13.07 -8.48 3.46
C THR A 123 -14.57 -8.67 3.21
N TYR A 124 -14.97 -8.62 1.94
CA TYR A 124 -16.33 -8.88 1.50
C TYR A 124 -16.36 -9.47 0.09
N TYR A 125 -17.47 -10.03 -0.30
CA TYR A 125 -17.72 -10.44 -1.69
C TYR A 125 -18.65 -9.43 -2.35
N GLY A 126 -18.19 -8.78 -3.42
CA GLY A 126 -18.93 -7.80 -4.20
C GLY A 126 -18.87 -8.07 -5.70
N LYS A 127 -19.23 -7.10 -6.50
CA LYS A 127 -19.24 -7.22 -8.00
C LYS A 127 -17.84 -7.56 -8.59
N HIS A 128 -16.77 -7.33 -7.86
CA HIS A 128 -15.39 -7.64 -8.26
C HIS A 128 -14.85 -8.92 -7.58
N GLY A 129 -15.72 -9.70 -6.96
CA GLY A 129 -15.35 -10.89 -6.17
C GLY A 129 -14.87 -10.54 -4.78
N TYR A 130 -13.94 -11.35 -4.28
CA TYR A 130 -13.33 -11.15 -2.96
C TYR A 130 -12.56 -9.83 -2.94
N SER A 131 -12.89 -8.97 -2.01
CA SER A 131 -12.39 -7.58 -1.98
C SER A 131 -12.09 -7.16 -0.55
N LEU A 132 -11.21 -6.15 -0.39
CA LEU A 132 -10.75 -5.67 0.91
C LEU A 132 -11.05 -4.17 1.04
N ARG A 133 -11.80 -3.80 2.10
CA ARG A 133 -12.07 -2.41 2.45
C ARG A 133 -10.81 -1.70 2.92
N LEU A 134 -10.73 -0.40 2.63
CA LEU A 134 -9.64 0.48 3.04
C LEU A 134 -10.18 1.70 3.77
N HIS A 135 -9.51 2.07 4.85
CA HIS A 135 -9.73 3.32 5.59
C HIS A 135 -8.56 4.25 5.34
N GLY A 136 -8.80 5.40 4.74
CA GLY A 136 -7.76 6.42 4.54
C GLY A 136 -7.45 7.13 5.85
N LEU A 137 -6.17 7.26 6.18
CA LEU A 137 -5.70 7.91 7.40
C LEU A 137 -5.27 9.37 7.18
N ASP A 138 -5.23 9.80 5.92
CA ASP A 138 -4.83 11.16 5.54
C ASP A 138 -6.06 11.98 5.12
N PRO A 139 -6.68 12.80 6.01
CA PRO A 139 -7.97 13.46 5.76
C PRO A 139 -8.02 14.25 4.44
N LYS A 140 -6.92 14.91 4.05
CA LYS A 140 -6.84 15.71 2.83
C LYS A 140 -6.61 14.87 1.57
N PHE A 141 -5.91 13.72 1.69
CA PHE A 141 -5.42 12.97 0.53
C PHE A 141 -6.22 11.70 0.25
N ASN A 142 -6.73 10.99 1.28
CA ASN A 142 -7.49 9.76 1.12
C ASN A 142 -8.58 9.53 2.18
N GLY A 143 -8.89 10.50 3.03
CA GLY A 143 -9.89 10.34 4.12
C GLY A 143 -11.28 9.90 3.62
N ASP A 144 -11.63 10.20 2.37
CA ASP A 144 -12.87 9.76 1.75
C ASP A 144 -12.78 8.36 1.10
N ALA A 145 -11.67 7.65 1.24
CA ALA A 145 -11.45 6.37 0.56
C ALA A 145 -12.57 5.36 0.84
N TYR A 146 -13.00 5.23 2.10
CA TYR A 146 -14.09 4.32 2.46
C TYR A 146 -15.41 4.73 1.80
N ARG A 147 -15.77 6.02 1.85
CA ARG A 147 -16.99 6.58 1.25
C ARG A 147 -16.99 6.48 -0.29
N ARG A 148 -15.81 6.51 -0.90
CA ARG A 148 -15.59 6.39 -2.34
C ARG A 148 -15.52 4.93 -2.80
N ASP A 149 -15.72 3.95 -1.93
CA ASP A 149 -15.55 2.52 -2.21
C ASP A 149 -14.16 2.18 -2.79
N ILE A 150 -13.12 2.87 -2.32
CA ILE A 150 -11.74 2.52 -2.68
C ILE A 150 -11.36 1.25 -1.92
N VAL A 151 -11.08 0.19 -2.68
CA VAL A 151 -10.82 -1.16 -2.18
C VAL A 151 -9.64 -1.81 -2.89
N VAL A 152 -9.13 -2.91 -2.33
CA VAL A 152 -8.29 -3.86 -3.07
C VAL A 152 -9.20 -4.93 -3.66
N HIS A 153 -9.12 -5.17 -4.97
CA HIS A 153 -9.93 -6.18 -5.65
C HIS A 153 -9.21 -6.80 -6.85
N SER A 154 -9.73 -7.90 -7.37
CA SER A 154 -9.20 -8.52 -8.59
C SER A 154 -9.68 -7.83 -9.86
N ALA A 155 -8.85 -7.85 -10.93
CA ALA A 155 -9.25 -7.40 -12.24
C ALA A 155 -8.58 -8.20 -13.36
N TRP A 156 -9.35 -8.51 -14.41
CA TRP A 156 -8.85 -9.24 -15.60
C TRP A 156 -7.81 -8.42 -16.38
N TYR A 157 -7.95 -7.11 -16.36
CA TYR A 157 -7.08 -6.15 -17.06
C TYR A 157 -5.75 -5.89 -16.32
N VAL A 158 -5.46 -6.61 -15.23
CA VAL A 158 -4.18 -6.60 -14.54
C VAL A 158 -3.50 -7.93 -14.77
N SER A 159 -2.76 -8.02 -15.89
CA SER A 159 -2.03 -9.22 -16.26
C SER A 159 -0.84 -8.90 -17.16
N LYS A 160 0.18 -9.79 -17.17
CA LYS A 160 1.32 -9.66 -18.06
C LYS A 160 0.88 -9.59 -19.52
N LYS A 161 -0.10 -10.43 -19.91
CA LYS A 161 -0.65 -10.44 -21.25
C LYS A 161 -1.26 -9.09 -21.62
N PHE A 162 -2.12 -8.52 -20.73
CA PHE A 162 -2.72 -7.22 -20.97
C PHE A 162 -1.66 -6.12 -21.16
N ALA A 163 -0.59 -6.15 -20.34
CA ALA A 163 0.51 -5.19 -20.48
C ALA A 163 1.28 -5.36 -21.81
N GLN A 164 1.47 -6.60 -22.28
CA GLN A 164 2.12 -6.87 -23.57
C GLN A 164 1.26 -6.35 -24.73
N ASP A 165 -0.05 -6.55 -24.68
CA ASP A 165 -0.96 -6.17 -25.77
C ASP A 165 -1.20 -4.64 -25.82
N HIS A 166 -1.08 -3.91 -24.67
CA HIS A 166 -1.49 -2.51 -24.55
C HIS A 166 -0.38 -1.57 -24.04
N GLY A 167 0.82 -2.07 -23.75
CA GLY A 167 1.92 -1.31 -23.17
C GLY A 167 1.72 -0.88 -21.70
N ARG A 168 0.56 -1.16 -21.10
CA ARG A 168 0.17 -0.76 -19.75
C ARG A 168 -0.83 -1.75 -19.14
N MET A 169 -1.12 -1.62 -17.84
CA MET A 169 -2.29 -2.26 -17.24
C MET A 169 -3.57 -1.51 -17.62
N GLY A 170 -4.73 -2.18 -17.48
CA GLY A 170 -6.01 -1.49 -17.45
C GLY A 170 -6.12 -0.57 -16.23
N ARG A 171 -7.28 0.08 -16.05
CA ARG A 171 -7.47 1.10 -15.02
C ARG A 171 -8.78 0.86 -14.27
N SER A 172 -8.76 1.09 -12.96
CA SER A 172 -9.93 1.05 -12.07
C SER A 172 -10.64 2.41 -12.03
N TRP A 173 -11.56 2.57 -11.09
CA TRP A 173 -12.18 3.85 -10.73
C TRP A 173 -11.59 4.44 -9.44
N GLY A 174 -10.28 4.22 -9.24
CA GLY A 174 -9.53 4.69 -8.08
C GLY A 174 -8.99 3.56 -7.19
N CYS A 175 -9.56 2.37 -7.28
CA CYS A 175 -9.19 1.19 -6.49
C CYS A 175 -7.80 0.66 -6.81
N PHE A 176 -7.24 -0.12 -5.87
CA PHE A 176 -6.03 -0.91 -6.04
C PHE A 176 -6.39 -2.26 -6.67
N ALA A 177 -6.46 -2.30 -8.01
CA ALA A 177 -6.83 -3.52 -8.71
C ALA A 177 -5.61 -4.42 -8.94
N LEU A 178 -5.74 -5.70 -8.57
CA LEU A 178 -4.72 -6.73 -8.66
C LEU A 178 -5.04 -7.77 -9.73
N SER A 179 -4.06 -8.56 -10.12
CA SER A 179 -4.28 -9.73 -10.96
C SER A 179 -5.14 -10.77 -10.24
N ARG A 180 -6.10 -11.36 -10.95
CA ARG A 180 -6.91 -12.49 -10.45
C ARG A 180 -6.08 -13.66 -9.90
N LYS A 181 -4.83 -13.83 -10.38
CA LYS A 181 -3.94 -14.92 -9.94
C LYS A 181 -3.40 -14.74 -8.52
N VAL A 182 -3.27 -13.51 -8.03
CA VAL A 182 -2.60 -13.23 -6.75
C VAL A 182 -3.49 -12.51 -5.74
N GLU A 183 -4.59 -11.90 -6.21
CA GLU A 183 -5.42 -11.03 -5.38
C GLU A 183 -5.88 -11.71 -4.08
N SER A 184 -6.47 -12.91 -4.17
CA SER A 184 -6.99 -13.59 -2.98
C SER A 184 -5.91 -13.94 -1.96
N ALA A 185 -4.69 -14.27 -2.41
CA ALA A 185 -3.56 -14.52 -1.52
C ALA A 185 -3.08 -13.22 -0.84
N VAL A 186 -2.96 -12.13 -1.62
CA VAL A 186 -2.59 -10.81 -1.10
C VAL A 186 -3.62 -10.33 -0.09
N VAL A 187 -4.90 -10.33 -0.45
CA VAL A 187 -6.00 -9.88 0.43
C VAL A 187 -6.03 -10.66 1.74
N ARG A 188 -5.88 -11.99 1.70
CA ARG A 188 -5.79 -12.81 2.92
C ARG A 188 -4.61 -12.43 3.82
N ALA A 189 -3.47 -12.10 3.23
CA ALA A 189 -2.27 -11.72 4.00
C ALA A 189 -2.44 -10.35 4.67
N ILE A 190 -3.02 -9.37 3.94
CA ILE A 190 -3.04 -7.98 4.41
C ILE A 190 -4.36 -7.54 5.07
N ARG A 191 -5.37 -8.40 5.17
CA ARG A 191 -6.66 -8.05 5.80
C ARG A 191 -6.53 -7.76 7.28
N GLY A 192 -7.37 -6.84 7.77
CA GLY A 192 -7.53 -6.57 9.21
C GLY A 192 -6.34 -5.80 9.79
N ASN A 193 -6.38 -4.49 9.64
CA ASN A 193 -5.49 -3.52 10.27
C ASN A 193 -3.99 -3.61 9.88
N THR A 194 -3.65 -4.01 8.63
CA THR A 194 -2.30 -3.78 8.12
C THR A 194 -2.20 -2.41 7.44
N VAL A 195 -0.98 -1.90 7.31
CA VAL A 195 -0.72 -0.61 6.66
C VAL A 195 -0.55 -0.79 5.15
N LEU A 196 -1.23 0.06 4.36
CA LEU A 196 -1.02 0.18 2.92
C LEU A 196 -0.69 1.64 2.58
N VAL A 197 0.33 1.85 1.76
CA VAL A 197 0.76 3.18 1.34
C VAL A 197 0.68 3.32 -0.17
N GLY A 198 -0.16 4.23 -0.64
CA GLY A 198 -0.18 4.71 -2.02
C GLY A 198 0.83 5.85 -2.16
N TYR A 199 2.04 5.54 -2.62
CA TYR A 199 3.16 6.48 -2.72
C TYR A 199 3.23 7.13 -4.10
N TYR A 200 3.45 8.43 -4.10
CA TYR A 200 3.95 9.24 -5.21
C TYR A 200 4.82 10.34 -4.61
N PRO A 201 5.89 10.81 -5.26
CA PRO A 201 6.75 11.88 -4.70
C PRO A 201 6.09 13.27 -4.81
N ASP A 202 4.87 13.41 -4.28
CA ASP A 202 4.13 14.66 -4.20
C ASP A 202 4.61 15.47 -2.98
N PRO A 203 5.23 16.64 -3.17
CA PRO A 203 5.72 17.46 -2.06
C PRO A 203 4.60 17.92 -1.13
N LYS A 204 3.38 18.15 -1.63
CA LYS A 204 2.24 18.58 -0.81
C LYS A 204 1.86 17.50 0.18
N TRP A 205 1.78 16.25 -0.28
CA TRP A 205 1.49 15.12 0.59
C TRP A 205 2.65 14.86 1.57
N LEU A 206 3.86 14.69 1.06
CA LEU A 206 5.02 14.34 1.88
C LEU A 206 5.33 15.39 2.97
N ASN A 207 5.16 16.68 2.66
CA ASN A 207 5.40 17.76 3.63
C ASN A 207 4.26 17.97 4.63
N SER A 208 3.04 17.46 4.32
CA SER A 208 1.91 17.53 5.27
C SER A 208 2.08 16.58 6.46
N TYR A 209 2.96 15.59 6.36
CA TYR A 209 3.19 14.58 7.38
C TYR A 209 4.71 14.38 7.59
N PRO A 210 5.33 15.14 8.52
CA PRO A 210 6.79 15.11 8.74
C PRO A 210 7.35 13.71 8.98
N PHE A 211 6.59 12.80 9.59
CA PHE A 211 7.02 11.44 9.85
C PHE A 211 7.29 10.63 8.56
N LEU A 212 6.65 10.97 7.43
CA LEU A 212 6.86 10.27 6.16
C LEU A 212 8.29 10.46 5.62
N ASN A 213 8.93 11.59 5.96
CA ASN A 213 10.26 11.98 5.52
C ASN A 213 11.34 11.80 6.59
N ALA A 214 11.00 11.22 7.75
CA ALA A 214 11.94 11.05 8.83
C ALA A 214 13.16 10.22 8.36
N ARG A 215 14.35 10.79 8.52
CA ARG A 215 15.62 10.10 8.31
C ARG A 215 15.96 9.40 9.62
N GLY A 216 16.07 8.08 9.58
CA GLY A 216 16.56 7.33 10.73
C GLY A 216 18.04 7.58 10.99
#